data_4c2f061eb349f507d4043a0a748a9948
#
_entry.id   4c2f061eb349f507d4043a0a748a9948
#
_cell.length_a   1.000
_cell.length_b   1.000
_cell.length_c   1.000
_cell.angle_alpha   90.00
_cell.angle_beta   90.00
_cell.angle_gamma   90.00
#
_symmetry.space_group_name_H-M   'P 1'
#
loop_
_entity.id
_entity.type
_entity.pdbx_description
1 polymer ?
#
loop_
_entity_poly.entity_id
_entity_poly.type
_entity_poly.pdbx_seq_one_letter_code
_entity_poly.pdbx_strand_id
1 'polypeptide(L)'
;MSTTLLNKDTVTRKWYVLDAAGKPMGKTAALAADLLRGKLKTDYTPHVDCGDFVIIINAEQAVLTGKKLEQKYYRTHSGYPGGLHETQYKKLMKDKPELAMRLAVRGMLQKNTIAKWQLKRLKIYRGAEHPHAAQKPEVWDR
;
A
#
# COMPACT_ATOMS: atom_id res chain seq x y z
N MET A 1 -4.62 -32.25 18.99
CA MET A 1 -4.13 -30.90 18.59
C MET A 1 -5.16 -30.26 17.68
N SER A 2 -5.56 -29.03 17.95
CA SER A 2 -6.41 -28.25 17.07
C SER A 2 -5.58 -27.20 16.35
N THR A 3 -5.78 -27.06 15.04
CA THR A 3 -5.14 -26.01 14.25
C THR A 3 -6.01 -24.76 14.28
N THR A 4 -5.45 -23.63 14.63
CA THR A 4 -6.16 -22.35 14.59
C THR A 4 -6.29 -21.86 13.15
N LEU A 5 -7.50 -21.85 12.63
CA LEU A 5 -7.82 -21.28 11.31
C LEU A 5 -8.81 -20.13 11.47
N LEU A 6 -8.52 -19.02 10.78
CA LEU A 6 -9.44 -17.89 10.74
C LEU A 6 -10.53 -18.09 9.71
N ASN A 7 -11.75 -17.66 10.07
CA ASN A 7 -12.88 -17.50 9.17
C ASN A 7 -13.17 -16.01 8.98
N LYS A 8 -13.99 -15.67 7.99
CA LYS A 8 -14.36 -14.26 7.73
C LYS A 8 -14.95 -13.55 8.95
N ASP A 9 -15.68 -14.27 9.78
CA ASP A 9 -16.37 -13.73 10.96
C ASP A 9 -15.48 -13.61 12.19
N THR A 10 -14.36 -14.35 12.24
CA THR A 10 -13.45 -14.38 13.39
C THR A 10 -12.25 -13.44 13.22
N VAL A 11 -12.10 -12.82 12.05
CA VAL A 11 -10.96 -11.91 11.77
C VAL A 11 -11.17 -10.60 12.54
N THR A 12 -10.20 -10.26 13.39
CA THR A 12 -10.09 -8.95 14.03
C THR A 12 -9.13 -8.07 13.23
N ARG A 13 -9.52 -6.84 12.96
CA ARG A 13 -8.73 -5.89 12.17
C ARG A 13 -8.35 -4.68 12.99
N LYS A 14 -7.09 -4.29 12.90
CA LYS A 14 -6.56 -3.07 13.48
C LYS A 14 -6.31 -2.03 12.39
N TRP A 15 -6.10 -0.80 12.81
CA TRP A 15 -5.72 0.30 11.95
C TRP A 15 -4.32 0.75 12.28
N TYR A 16 -3.46 0.83 11.27
CA TYR A 16 -2.07 1.27 11.41
C TYR A 16 -1.78 2.48 10.54
N VAL A 17 -0.99 3.40 11.07
CA VAL A 17 -0.47 4.55 10.35
C VAL A 17 1.00 4.32 10.04
N LEU A 18 1.38 4.50 8.79
CA LEU A 18 2.77 4.50 8.31
C LEU A 18 3.12 5.90 7.83
N ASP A 19 4.21 6.44 8.33
CA ASP A 19 4.76 7.70 7.84
C ASP A 19 5.80 7.42 6.75
N ALA A 20 5.55 7.96 5.55
CA ALA A 20 6.44 7.82 4.40
C ALA A 20 7.48 8.96 4.29
N ALA A 21 7.39 9.99 5.13
CA ALA A 21 8.29 11.14 5.06
C ALA A 21 9.77 10.74 5.21
N GLY A 22 10.59 11.11 4.21
CA GLY A 22 12.02 10.82 4.22
C GLY A 22 12.41 9.35 4.10
N LYS A 23 11.44 8.44 3.98
CA LYS A 23 11.68 7.00 3.84
C LYS A 23 11.63 6.57 2.38
N PRO A 24 12.42 5.55 2.00
CA PRO A 24 12.31 4.98 0.66
C PRO A 24 10.91 4.45 0.39
N MET A 25 10.31 4.86 -0.73
CA MET A 25 8.94 4.45 -1.10
C MET A 25 8.78 2.93 -1.12
N GLY A 26 9.77 2.19 -1.61
CA GLY A 26 9.74 0.73 -1.67
C GLY A 26 9.69 0.06 -0.31
N LYS A 27 10.43 0.56 0.69
CA LYS A 27 10.38 0.02 2.07
C LYS A 27 9.03 0.25 2.73
N THR A 28 8.48 1.46 2.60
CA THR A 28 7.14 1.79 3.11
C THR A 28 6.07 0.92 2.44
N ALA A 29 6.16 0.74 1.12
CA ALA A 29 5.24 -0.11 0.37
C ALA A 29 5.32 -1.59 0.77
N ALA A 30 6.53 -2.12 1.03
CA ALA A 30 6.72 -3.50 1.47
C ALA A 30 6.09 -3.74 2.84
N LEU A 31 6.31 -2.83 3.79
CA LEU A 31 5.72 -2.91 5.12
C LEU A 31 4.19 -2.80 5.06
N ALA A 32 3.66 -1.89 4.25
CA ALA A 32 2.22 -1.77 4.03
C ALA A 32 1.63 -3.06 3.43
N ALA A 33 2.31 -3.70 2.49
CA ALA A 33 1.87 -4.96 1.91
C ALA A 33 1.83 -6.10 2.93
N ASP A 34 2.83 -6.20 3.80
CA ASP A 34 2.87 -7.21 4.87
C ASP A 34 1.73 -7.02 5.88
N LEU A 35 1.43 -5.78 6.27
CA LEU A 35 0.29 -5.47 7.15
C LEU A 35 -1.06 -5.75 6.48
N LEU A 36 -1.22 -5.39 5.21
CA LEU A 36 -2.46 -5.65 4.44
C LEU A 36 -2.73 -7.14 4.25
N ARG A 37 -1.67 -7.95 4.11
CA ARG A 37 -1.79 -9.42 4.03
C ARG A 37 -2.05 -10.06 5.39
N GLY A 38 -1.67 -9.40 6.47
CA GLY A 38 -1.68 -9.98 7.81
C GLY A 38 -0.54 -10.95 8.08
N LYS A 39 0.55 -10.87 7.32
CA LYS A 39 1.72 -11.75 7.45
C LYS A 39 2.38 -11.70 8.84
N LEU A 40 2.26 -10.58 9.52
CA LEU A 40 2.84 -10.36 10.85
C LEU A 40 1.94 -10.88 11.99
N LYS A 41 0.75 -11.36 11.68
CA LYS A 41 -0.16 -11.96 12.67
C LYS A 41 0.20 -13.41 12.95
N THR A 42 0.06 -13.82 14.21
CA THR A 42 0.29 -15.21 14.64
C THR A 42 -0.73 -16.19 14.08
N ASP A 43 -1.94 -15.71 13.81
CA ASP A 43 -3.08 -16.45 13.28
C ASP A 43 -3.26 -16.31 11.76
N TYR A 44 -2.19 -15.91 11.05
CA TYR A 44 -2.22 -15.75 9.59
C TYR A 44 -2.71 -17.00 8.88
N THR A 45 -3.76 -16.84 8.08
CA THR A 45 -4.35 -17.89 7.26
C THR A 45 -4.33 -17.49 5.78
N PRO A 46 -3.57 -18.19 4.91
CA PRO A 46 -3.31 -17.75 3.53
C PRO A 46 -4.56 -17.63 2.65
N HIS A 47 -5.57 -18.46 2.86
CA HIS A 47 -6.79 -18.48 2.04
C HIS A 47 -7.87 -17.51 2.52
N VAL A 48 -7.68 -16.87 3.66
CA VAL A 48 -8.59 -15.89 4.24
C VAL A 48 -7.96 -14.51 4.20
N ASP A 49 -8.75 -13.48 3.93
CA ASP A 49 -8.33 -12.10 4.00
C ASP A 49 -8.29 -11.63 5.46
N CYS A 50 -7.15 -11.84 6.13
CA CYS A 50 -6.94 -11.60 7.57
C CYS A 50 -6.12 -10.33 7.87
N GLY A 51 -5.75 -9.54 6.88
CA GLY A 51 -4.93 -8.34 7.06
C GLY A 51 -5.65 -7.17 7.73
N ASP A 52 -4.88 -6.16 8.07
CA ASP A 52 -5.33 -4.96 8.77
C ASP A 52 -5.56 -3.78 7.81
N PHE A 53 -6.11 -2.69 8.33
CA PHE A 53 -6.20 -1.43 7.61
C PHE A 53 -4.88 -0.66 7.74
N VAL A 54 -4.43 -0.08 6.63
CA VAL A 54 -3.19 0.70 6.59
C VAL A 54 -3.46 2.08 6.04
N ILE A 55 -3.00 3.08 6.77
CA ILE A 55 -3.00 4.48 6.38
C ILE A 55 -1.56 4.89 6.13
N ILE A 56 -1.25 5.39 4.95
CA ILE A 56 0.06 5.97 4.63
C ILE A 56 -0.10 7.49 4.56
N ILE A 57 0.66 8.20 5.35
CA ILE A 57 0.70 9.67 5.38
C ILE A 57 2.00 10.17 4.75
N ASN A 58 2.04 11.46 4.39
CA ASN A 58 3.20 12.13 3.78
C ASN A 58 3.71 11.45 2.50
N ALA A 59 2.82 10.95 1.66
CA ALA A 59 3.19 10.23 0.45
C ALA A 59 4.03 11.09 -0.51
N GLU A 60 3.86 12.42 -0.54
CA GLU A 60 4.64 13.33 -1.38
C GLU A 60 6.12 13.44 -0.95
N GLN A 61 6.41 13.19 0.33
CA GLN A 61 7.75 13.26 0.91
C GLN A 61 8.49 11.91 0.86
N ALA A 62 7.87 10.88 0.27
CA ALA A 62 8.52 9.59 0.06
C ALA A 62 9.71 9.72 -0.91
N VAL A 63 10.82 9.09 -0.57
CA VAL A 63 12.07 9.20 -1.33
C VAL A 63 12.15 8.10 -2.39
N LEU A 64 12.52 8.47 -3.61
CA LEU A 64 12.93 7.55 -4.66
C LEU A 64 14.46 7.59 -4.79
N THR A 65 15.11 6.47 -4.57
CA THR A 65 16.58 6.36 -4.59
C THR A 65 17.14 6.34 -6.01
N GLY A 66 18.38 6.81 -6.15
CA GLY A 66 19.08 6.85 -7.44
C GLY A 66 18.42 7.79 -8.45
N LYS A 67 18.46 7.44 -9.72
CA LYS A 67 17.89 8.24 -10.83
C LYS A 67 16.44 7.86 -11.17
N LYS A 68 15.69 7.25 -10.26
CA LYS A 68 14.32 6.78 -10.52
C LYS A 68 13.35 7.89 -10.89
N LEU A 69 13.52 9.09 -10.33
CA LEU A 69 12.68 10.24 -10.68
C LEU A 69 12.73 10.57 -12.16
N GLU A 70 13.87 10.37 -12.81
CA GLU A 70 14.08 10.69 -14.22
C GLU A 70 13.88 9.47 -15.13
N GLN A 71 14.31 8.28 -14.69
CA GLN A 71 14.35 7.08 -15.52
C GLN A 71 13.15 6.17 -15.40
N LYS A 72 12.39 6.27 -14.29
CA LYS A 72 11.23 5.43 -14.07
C LYS A 72 9.97 6.09 -14.64
N TYR A 73 9.19 5.30 -15.42
CA TYR A 73 7.96 5.74 -16.05
C TYR A 73 6.77 4.90 -15.57
N TYR A 74 5.65 5.56 -15.34
CA TYR A 74 4.35 4.92 -15.24
C TYR A 74 3.76 4.80 -16.63
N ARG A 75 3.58 3.57 -17.10
CA ARG A 75 3.09 3.27 -18.45
C ARG A 75 1.70 2.68 -18.39
N THR A 76 0.83 3.20 -19.24
CA THR A 76 -0.51 2.66 -19.50
C THR A 76 -0.74 2.54 -20.99
N HIS A 77 -1.56 1.56 -21.39
CA HIS A 77 -1.91 1.37 -22.79
C HIS A 77 -3.42 1.24 -22.95
N SER A 78 -4.02 1.99 -23.89
CA SER A 78 -5.46 1.99 -24.13
C SER A 78 -5.97 0.76 -24.93
N GLY A 79 -5.08 -0.03 -25.50
CA GLY A 79 -5.42 -1.14 -26.41
C GLY A 79 -5.59 -0.77 -27.88
N TYR A 80 -5.51 0.53 -28.21
CA TYR A 80 -5.55 1.01 -29.59
C TYR A 80 -4.16 1.31 -30.15
N PRO A 81 -3.98 1.34 -31.50
CA PRO A 81 -2.71 1.78 -32.10
C PRO A 81 -2.30 3.16 -31.59
N GLY A 82 -1.03 3.31 -31.16
CA GLY A 82 -0.52 4.55 -30.58
C GLY A 82 -1.05 4.88 -29.18
N GLY A 83 -1.70 3.93 -28.50
CA GLY A 83 -2.33 4.14 -27.20
C GLY A 83 -1.39 4.03 -25.99
N LEU A 84 -0.07 4.03 -26.18
CA LEU A 84 0.90 4.02 -25.09
C LEU A 84 1.00 5.42 -24.45
N HIS A 85 0.74 5.49 -23.14
CA HIS A 85 0.91 6.70 -22.35
C HIS A 85 2.00 6.47 -21.31
N GLU A 86 2.97 7.37 -21.27
CA GLU A 86 4.10 7.35 -20.34
C GLU A 86 4.12 8.61 -19.49
N THR A 87 4.24 8.43 -18.18
CA THR A 87 4.41 9.54 -17.24
C THR A 87 5.67 9.33 -16.44
N GLN A 88 6.59 10.28 -16.49
CA GLN A 88 7.83 10.23 -15.71
C GLN A 88 7.51 10.33 -14.20
N TYR A 89 8.22 9.57 -13.38
CA TYR A 89 7.97 9.54 -11.94
C TYR A 89 8.18 10.89 -11.25
N LYS A 90 9.07 11.73 -11.78
CA LYS A 90 9.24 13.12 -11.31
C LYS A 90 7.92 13.90 -11.36
N LYS A 91 7.20 13.80 -12.48
CA LYS A 91 5.88 14.41 -12.67
C LYS A 91 4.82 13.70 -11.82
N LEU A 92 4.82 12.37 -11.80
CA LEU A 92 3.85 11.57 -11.05
C LEU A 92 3.90 11.85 -9.56
N MET A 93 5.09 11.95 -8.97
CA MET A 93 5.28 12.26 -7.54
C MET A 93 4.82 13.67 -7.18
N LYS A 94 4.92 14.62 -8.12
CA LYS A 94 4.44 15.98 -7.93
C LYS A 94 2.92 16.09 -8.00
N ASP A 95 2.33 15.44 -9.01
CA ASP A 95 0.90 15.58 -9.30
C ASP A 95 0.03 14.59 -8.50
N LYS A 96 0.45 13.32 -8.44
CA LYS A 96 -0.32 12.20 -7.83
C LYS A 96 0.59 11.24 -7.05
N PRO A 97 1.18 11.66 -5.92
CA PRO A 97 2.05 10.78 -5.13
C PRO A 97 1.31 9.58 -4.55
N GLU A 98 0.01 9.73 -4.27
CA GLU A 98 -0.84 8.64 -3.77
C GLU A 98 -0.93 7.49 -4.79
N LEU A 99 -1.03 7.82 -6.09
CA LEU A 99 -1.05 6.83 -7.15
C LEU A 99 0.28 6.08 -7.24
N ALA A 100 1.40 6.78 -7.14
CA ALA A 100 2.73 6.18 -7.16
C ALA A 100 2.92 5.17 -6.01
N MET A 101 2.54 5.56 -4.79
CA MET A 101 2.60 4.68 -3.62
C MET A 101 1.65 3.49 -3.76
N ARG A 102 0.43 3.72 -4.23
CA ARG A 102 -0.56 2.64 -4.46
C ARG A 102 -0.08 1.61 -5.47
N LEU A 103 0.56 2.04 -6.56
CA LEU A 103 1.15 1.14 -7.56
C LEU A 103 2.28 0.31 -6.97
N ALA A 104 3.12 0.90 -6.12
CA ALA A 104 4.19 0.19 -5.42
C ALA A 104 3.63 -0.91 -4.51
N VAL A 105 2.64 -0.61 -3.69
CA VAL A 105 1.98 -1.59 -2.81
C VAL A 105 1.26 -2.67 -3.61
N ARG A 106 0.53 -2.29 -4.67
CA ARG A 106 -0.16 -3.25 -5.55
C ARG A 106 0.81 -4.25 -6.18
N GLY A 107 2.00 -3.78 -6.59
CA GLY A 107 3.03 -4.64 -7.16
C GLY A 107 3.62 -5.65 -6.16
N MET A 108 3.55 -5.35 -4.87
CA MET A 108 4.05 -6.20 -3.77
C MET A 108 2.99 -7.16 -3.20
N LEU A 109 1.72 -6.93 -3.50
CA LEU A 109 0.64 -7.83 -3.13
C LEU A 109 0.52 -8.99 -4.13
N GLN A 110 -0.12 -10.06 -3.70
CA GLN A 110 -0.43 -11.20 -4.58
C GLN A 110 -1.37 -10.76 -5.71
N LYS A 111 -1.23 -11.38 -6.89
CA LYS A 111 -2.07 -11.07 -8.06
C LYS A 111 -3.31 -11.99 -8.09
N ASN A 112 -4.16 -11.85 -7.08
CA ASN A 112 -5.38 -12.66 -6.93
C ASN A 112 -6.57 -11.81 -6.47
N THR A 113 -7.72 -12.46 -6.28
CA THR A 113 -8.95 -11.80 -5.84
C THR A 113 -8.82 -11.20 -4.44
N ILE A 114 -8.10 -11.88 -3.53
CA ILE A 114 -7.88 -11.41 -2.14
C ILE A 114 -7.11 -10.09 -2.14
N ALA A 115 -6.12 -9.94 -3.01
CA ALA A 115 -5.35 -8.70 -3.12
C ALA A 115 -6.21 -7.49 -3.50
N LYS A 116 -7.26 -7.66 -4.28
CA LYS A 116 -8.22 -6.57 -4.59
C LYS A 116 -8.92 -6.06 -3.32
N TRP A 117 -9.23 -6.94 -2.39
CA TRP A 117 -9.86 -6.61 -1.12
C TRP A 117 -8.86 -5.98 -0.15
N GLN A 118 -7.63 -6.47 -0.14
CA GLN A 118 -6.53 -5.90 0.63
C GLN A 118 -6.26 -4.44 0.20
N LEU A 119 -6.24 -4.14 -1.10
CA LEU A 119 -6.07 -2.79 -1.63
C LEU A 119 -7.19 -1.82 -1.24
N LYS A 120 -8.41 -2.29 -0.99
CA LYS A 120 -9.49 -1.44 -0.50
C LYS A 120 -9.24 -0.94 0.92
N ARG A 121 -8.46 -1.67 1.72
CA ARG A 121 -8.08 -1.29 3.07
C ARG A 121 -6.86 -0.37 3.13
N LEU A 122 -6.21 -0.14 2.01
CA LEU A 122 -5.11 0.82 1.90
C LEU A 122 -5.67 2.23 1.68
N LYS A 123 -5.31 3.14 2.57
CA LYS A 123 -5.62 4.57 2.49
C LYS A 123 -4.32 5.34 2.41
N ILE A 124 -4.18 6.20 1.40
CA ILE A 124 -2.95 6.95 1.17
C ILE A 124 -3.30 8.43 1.11
N TYR A 125 -2.54 9.23 1.85
CA TYR A 125 -2.71 10.66 1.94
C TYR A 125 -1.42 11.38 1.59
N ARG A 126 -1.58 12.47 0.87
CA ARG A 126 -0.47 13.30 0.42
C ARG A 126 0.27 13.96 1.57
N GLY A 127 -0.49 14.56 2.49
CA GLY A 127 0.01 15.25 3.67
C GLY A 127 -0.03 14.39 4.93
N ALA A 128 0.16 15.04 6.08
CA ALA A 128 0.16 14.39 7.40
C ALA A 128 -1.24 14.12 7.96
N GLU A 129 -2.26 14.82 7.46
CA GLU A 129 -3.62 14.71 7.98
C GLU A 129 -4.39 13.57 7.32
N HIS A 130 -5.21 12.88 8.13
CA HIS A 130 -6.10 11.82 7.66
C HIS A 130 -7.45 11.87 8.41
N PRO A 131 -8.57 11.53 7.75
CA PRO A 131 -9.92 11.61 8.35
C PRO A 131 -10.29 10.41 9.23
N HIS A 132 -9.34 9.56 9.59
CA HIS A 132 -9.58 8.30 10.30
C HIS A 132 -9.31 8.34 11.81
N ALA A 133 -9.49 9.51 12.44
CA ALA A 133 -9.29 9.66 13.90
C ALA A 133 -10.26 8.80 14.73
N ALA A 134 -11.50 8.62 14.24
CA ALA A 134 -12.52 7.81 14.91
C ALA A 134 -12.14 6.33 15.07
N GLN A 135 -11.32 5.80 14.15
CA GLN A 135 -10.85 4.41 14.19
C GLN A 135 -9.67 4.19 15.14
N LYS A 136 -9.14 5.25 15.75
CA LYS A 136 -7.99 5.22 16.68
C LYS A 136 -6.81 4.43 16.12
N PRO A 137 -6.25 4.84 14.97
CA PRO A 137 -5.16 4.10 14.34
C PRO A 137 -3.90 4.14 15.22
N GLU A 138 -3.21 3.02 15.28
CA GLU A 138 -1.93 2.88 15.97
C GLU A 138 -0.78 3.26 15.00
N VAL A 139 0.21 4.02 15.48
CA VAL A 139 1.42 4.28 14.70
C VAL A 139 2.27 3.02 14.66
N TRP A 140 2.65 2.59 13.47
CA TRP A 140 3.54 1.46 13.30
C TRP A 140 5.00 1.94 13.32
N ASP A 141 5.69 1.61 14.39
CA ASP A 141 7.06 2.07 14.65
C ASP A 141 8.01 0.87 14.77
N ARG A 142 8.36 0.26 13.61
CA ARG A 142 9.38 -0.80 13.50
C ARG A 142 10.26 -0.58 12.29
#